data_29028fa4213eb33a72b4579c4b59fb83
#
_entry.id   29028fa4213eb33a72b4579c4b59fb83
#
_cell.length_a   1.000
_cell.length_b   1.000
_cell.length_c   1.000
_cell.angle_alpha   90.00
_cell.angle_beta   90.00
_cell.angle_gamma   90.00
#
_symmetry.space_group_name_H-M   'P 1'
#
loop_
_entity.id
_entity.type
_entity.pdbx_description
1 polymer ?
#
loop_
_entity_poly.entity_id
_entity_poly.type
_entity_poly.pdbx_seq_one_letter_code
_entity_poly.pdbx_strand_id
1 'polypeptide(L)'
;MSEKKHLSKIARSFGSASESYDISARLQRYSGKNLMPWLPNRNDLTVVDLGSGTGFFTEILATRYNQVIGLDISTQMLNFAKQNRNNAIVWLEADAYKLPFADHSIDLIYSNLMIQWCDALPVLKAEIMRVLKPGGLFIFSTLVDGTLFELKSSWAQVDNDKHVIDFKTQDDLESIFNSEDSKLIEFSNQDIVLEYENVLHLAKELKGLGANQVPKKLSRGLAGKDKWQKMMLSYQDFLEPSGIYPATYKVFSGLLVKLNS
;
A
#
# COMPACT_ATOMS: atom_id res chain seq x y z
N MET A 1 1.27 23.28 4.20
CA MET A 1 -0.22 23.22 4.08
C MET A 1 -0.73 22.22 3.06
N SER A 2 0.03 21.78 2.03
CA SER A 2 -0.37 20.78 1.04
C SER A 2 -0.37 19.33 1.57
N GLU A 3 0.64 18.96 2.32
CA GLU A 3 0.90 17.59 2.82
C GLU A 3 -0.20 17.10 3.79
N LYS A 4 -0.56 17.89 4.80
CA LYS A 4 -1.69 17.57 5.70
C LYS A 4 -3.03 17.40 4.97
N LYS A 5 -3.26 18.15 3.88
CA LYS A 5 -4.44 17.97 3.03
C LYS A 5 -4.40 16.66 2.24
N HIS A 6 -3.23 16.25 1.76
CA HIS A 6 -3.04 14.99 1.05
C HIS A 6 -3.31 13.79 1.97
N LEU A 7 -2.65 13.72 3.12
CA LEU A 7 -2.83 12.68 4.12
C LEU A 7 -4.30 12.57 4.60
N SER A 8 -4.96 13.71 4.89
CA SER A 8 -6.38 13.70 5.29
C SER A 8 -7.33 13.22 4.20
N LYS A 9 -6.94 13.35 2.92
CA LYS A 9 -7.71 12.82 1.80
C LYS A 9 -7.52 11.32 1.67
N ILE A 10 -6.29 10.82 1.81
CA ILE A 10 -5.95 9.40 1.87
C ILE A 10 -6.74 8.74 3.00
N ALA A 11 -6.62 9.22 4.23
CA ALA A 11 -7.33 8.68 5.39
C ALA A 11 -8.85 8.58 5.18
N ARG A 12 -9.47 9.61 4.59
CA ARG A 12 -10.91 9.61 4.29
C ARG A 12 -11.30 8.62 3.21
N SER A 13 -10.47 8.46 2.17
CA SER A 13 -10.78 7.57 1.06
C SER A 13 -10.74 6.10 1.49
N PHE A 14 -9.66 5.71 2.19
CA PHE A 14 -9.54 4.37 2.76
C PHE A 14 -10.58 4.14 3.86
N GLY A 15 -10.79 5.10 4.75
CA GLY A 15 -11.80 4.99 5.80
C GLY A 15 -13.21 4.74 5.28
N SER A 16 -13.61 5.40 4.18
CA SER A 16 -14.93 5.17 3.56
C SER A 16 -15.06 3.79 2.90
N ALA A 17 -13.97 3.08 2.71
CA ALA A 17 -13.91 1.75 2.10
C ALA A 17 -13.75 0.62 3.13
N SER A 18 -13.66 0.91 4.43
CA SER A 18 -13.31 -0.07 5.48
C SER A 18 -14.16 -1.35 5.45
N GLU A 19 -15.46 -1.25 5.19
CA GLU A 19 -16.37 -2.41 5.13
C GLU A 19 -16.18 -3.27 3.87
N SER A 20 -15.81 -2.67 2.74
CA SER A 20 -15.61 -3.38 1.46
C SER A 20 -14.16 -3.75 1.21
N TYR A 21 -13.24 -3.22 2.02
CA TYR A 21 -11.80 -3.36 1.81
C TYR A 21 -11.34 -4.81 1.80
N ASP A 22 -11.73 -5.58 2.81
CA ASP A 22 -11.32 -6.99 2.93
C ASP A 22 -11.83 -7.88 1.78
N ILE A 23 -12.97 -7.52 1.16
CA ILE A 23 -13.52 -8.23 -0.01
C ILE A 23 -12.70 -7.90 -1.25
N SER A 24 -12.27 -6.65 -1.39
CA SER A 24 -11.56 -6.13 -2.56
C SER A 24 -10.02 -6.26 -2.47
N ALA A 25 -9.48 -6.76 -1.35
CA ALA A 25 -8.05 -6.73 -1.05
C ALA A 25 -7.27 -7.94 -1.60
N ARG A 26 -7.58 -8.41 -2.83
CA ARG A 26 -6.88 -9.57 -3.44
C ARG A 26 -5.37 -9.33 -3.56
N LEU A 27 -4.99 -8.19 -4.11
CA LEU A 27 -3.60 -7.78 -4.26
C LEU A 27 -2.89 -7.70 -2.91
N GLN A 28 -3.51 -7.03 -1.92
CA GLN A 28 -2.94 -6.87 -0.59
C GLN A 28 -2.70 -8.22 0.10
N ARG A 29 -3.64 -9.15 -0.05
CA ARG A 29 -3.48 -10.51 0.50
C ARG A 29 -2.35 -11.27 -0.15
N TYR A 30 -2.22 -11.16 -1.47
CA TYR A 30 -1.15 -11.82 -2.21
C TYR A 30 0.22 -11.23 -1.81
N SER A 31 0.40 -9.92 -1.93
CA SER A 31 1.67 -9.26 -1.62
C SER A 31 2.09 -9.44 -0.16
N GLY A 32 1.14 -9.30 0.78
CA GLY A 32 1.45 -9.48 2.20
C GLY A 32 1.81 -10.91 2.57
N LYS A 33 1.21 -11.92 1.92
CA LYS A 33 1.63 -13.32 2.11
C LYS A 33 3.06 -13.56 1.64
N ASN A 34 3.50 -12.89 0.58
CA ASN A 34 4.86 -13.01 0.06
C ASN A 34 5.92 -12.40 0.99
N LEU A 35 5.53 -11.54 1.92
CA LEU A 35 6.42 -11.01 2.96
C LEU A 35 6.58 -11.96 4.16
N MET A 36 5.66 -12.92 4.35
CA MET A 36 5.66 -13.81 5.53
C MET A 36 6.91 -14.67 5.69
N PRO A 37 7.57 -15.17 4.62
CA PRO A 37 8.83 -15.93 4.74
C PRO A 37 10.00 -15.14 5.33
N TRP A 38 9.98 -13.80 5.21
CA TRP A 38 11.05 -12.95 5.75
C TRP A 38 10.88 -12.61 7.23
N LEU A 39 9.73 -12.95 7.83
CA LEU A 39 9.46 -12.69 9.24
C LEU A 39 10.36 -13.54 10.14
N PRO A 40 11.06 -12.94 11.12
CA PRO A 40 11.88 -13.67 12.08
C PRO A 40 11.10 -14.75 12.86
N ASN A 41 11.71 -15.90 13.05
CA ASN A 41 11.11 -17.01 13.80
C ASN A 41 11.41 -16.91 15.31
N ARG A 42 10.97 -15.82 15.94
CA ARG A 42 11.06 -15.56 17.40
C ARG A 42 9.87 -14.67 17.80
N ASN A 43 9.28 -14.91 18.94
CA ASN A 43 8.01 -14.30 19.34
C ASN A 43 8.13 -13.11 20.32
N ASP A 44 9.35 -12.81 20.78
CA ASP A 44 9.65 -11.77 21.78
C ASP A 44 9.88 -10.37 21.17
N LEU A 45 9.62 -10.20 19.88
CA LEU A 45 9.79 -8.94 19.18
C LEU A 45 8.61 -7.99 19.43
N THR A 46 8.93 -6.69 19.54
CA THR A 46 7.94 -5.61 19.40
C THR A 46 7.76 -5.30 17.92
N VAL A 47 6.57 -5.58 17.40
CA VAL A 47 6.24 -5.49 15.98
C VAL A 47 5.21 -4.38 15.73
N VAL A 48 5.49 -3.55 14.73
CA VAL A 48 4.54 -2.55 14.23
C VAL A 48 4.09 -2.93 12.83
N ASP A 49 2.78 -3.02 12.61
CA ASP A 49 2.16 -3.08 11.29
C ASP A 49 1.83 -1.65 10.85
N LEU A 50 2.66 -1.07 9.99
CA LEU A 50 2.60 0.31 9.54
C LEU A 50 1.70 0.43 8.30
N GLY A 51 0.58 1.15 8.46
CA GLY A 51 -0.51 1.18 7.48
C GLY A 51 -1.38 -0.07 7.60
N SER A 52 -1.74 -0.43 8.83
CA SER A 52 -2.44 -1.69 9.17
C SER A 52 -3.83 -1.84 8.52
N GLY A 53 -4.45 -0.73 8.10
CA GLY A 53 -5.77 -0.72 7.49
C GLY A 53 -6.81 -1.41 8.38
N THR A 54 -7.51 -2.39 7.82
CA THR A 54 -8.51 -3.22 8.53
C THR A 54 -7.92 -4.24 9.51
N GLY A 55 -6.58 -4.30 9.64
CA GLY A 55 -5.88 -5.18 10.57
C GLY A 55 -5.76 -6.64 10.15
N PHE A 56 -5.98 -6.96 8.88
CA PHE A 56 -5.90 -8.34 8.39
C PHE A 56 -4.52 -8.97 8.64
N PHE A 57 -3.44 -8.29 8.28
CA PHE A 57 -2.09 -8.80 8.53
C PHE A 57 -1.65 -8.59 9.97
N THR A 58 -2.10 -7.53 10.64
CA THR A 58 -1.85 -7.31 12.07
C THR A 58 -2.31 -8.50 12.91
N GLU A 59 -3.48 -9.06 12.58
CA GLU A 59 -4.01 -10.26 13.25
C GLU A 59 -3.13 -11.49 13.01
N ILE A 60 -2.65 -11.69 11.77
CA ILE A 60 -1.71 -12.76 11.43
C ILE A 60 -0.38 -12.59 12.17
N LEU A 61 0.15 -11.36 12.24
CA LEU A 61 1.36 -11.06 13.02
C LEU A 61 1.17 -11.37 14.51
N ALA A 62 -0.01 -11.07 15.08
CA ALA A 62 -0.35 -11.37 16.47
C ALA A 62 -0.45 -12.88 16.77
N THR A 63 -0.52 -13.76 15.78
CA THR A 63 -0.38 -15.22 16.00
C THR A 63 1.08 -15.65 16.16
N ARG A 64 2.05 -14.80 15.77
CA ARG A 64 3.49 -15.11 15.79
C ARG A 64 4.25 -14.36 16.88
N TYR A 65 3.79 -13.15 17.23
CA TYR A 65 4.50 -12.23 18.11
C TYR A 65 3.64 -11.82 19.30
N ASN A 66 4.27 -11.69 20.46
CA ASN A 66 3.58 -11.36 21.71
C ASN A 66 3.19 -9.88 21.79
N GLN A 67 3.91 -9.01 21.10
CA GLN A 67 3.66 -7.57 21.10
C GLN A 67 3.48 -7.06 19.68
N VAL A 68 2.25 -6.84 19.27
CA VAL A 68 1.90 -6.33 17.94
C VAL A 68 1.07 -5.06 18.06
N ILE A 69 1.47 -4.05 17.31
CA ILE A 69 0.82 -2.75 17.24
C ILE A 69 0.38 -2.52 15.80
N GLY A 70 -0.91 -2.35 15.56
CA GLY A 70 -1.45 -1.89 14.29
C GLY A 70 -1.51 -0.36 14.27
N LEU A 71 -0.84 0.25 13.29
CA LEU A 71 -0.78 1.70 13.15
C LEU A 71 -1.34 2.13 11.79
N ASP A 72 -2.29 3.05 11.81
CA ASP A 72 -2.85 3.64 10.59
C ASP A 72 -3.21 5.11 10.82
N ILE A 73 -3.26 5.88 9.74
CA ILE A 73 -3.69 7.29 9.79
C ILE A 73 -5.22 7.44 9.78
N SER A 74 -5.94 6.39 9.41
CA SER A 74 -7.40 6.38 9.29
C SER A 74 -8.07 5.86 10.54
N THR A 75 -8.67 6.75 11.33
CA THR A 75 -9.52 6.40 12.49
C THR A 75 -10.60 5.38 12.13
N GLN A 76 -11.19 5.48 10.93
CA GLN A 76 -12.26 4.57 10.49
C GLN A 76 -11.74 3.15 10.25
N MET A 77 -10.55 3.00 9.63
CA MET A 77 -9.89 1.70 9.47
C MET A 77 -9.60 1.07 10.83
N LEU A 78 -9.03 1.85 11.75
CA LEU A 78 -8.72 1.36 13.10
C LEU A 78 -9.97 1.00 13.91
N ASN A 79 -11.06 1.74 13.76
CA ASN A 79 -12.33 1.40 14.40
C ASN A 79 -12.90 0.07 13.87
N PHE A 80 -12.82 -0.14 12.55
CA PHE A 80 -13.17 -1.43 11.95
C PHE A 80 -12.28 -2.56 12.51
N ALA A 81 -10.96 -2.35 12.55
CA ALA A 81 -10.01 -3.32 13.08
C ALA A 81 -10.31 -3.67 14.54
N LYS A 82 -10.53 -2.67 15.41
CA LYS A 82 -10.89 -2.87 16.84
C LYS A 82 -12.16 -3.70 17.04
N GLN A 83 -13.13 -3.59 16.14
CA GLN A 83 -14.40 -4.30 16.21
C GLN A 83 -14.32 -5.73 15.67
N ASN A 84 -13.40 -6.00 14.72
CA ASN A 84 -13.40 -7.23 13.94
C ASN A 84 -12.15 -8.09 14.13
N ARG A 85 -11.13 -7.62 14.88
CA ARG A 85 -9.88 -8.32 15.12
C ARG A 85 -9.63 -8.60 16.59
N ASN A 86 -8.57 -9.35 16.89
CA ASN A 86 -8.21 -9.75 18.25
C ASN A 86 -8.04 -8.53 19.18
N ASN A 87 -8.70 -8.57 20.34
CA ASN A 87 -8.68 -7.50 21.33
C ASN A 87 -7.32 -7.30 22.03
N ALA A 88 -6.39 -8.25 21.92
CA ALA A 88 -5.04 -8.11 22.45
C ALA A 88 -4.13 -7.22 21.63
N ILE A 89 -4.53 -6.85 20.40
CA ILE A 89 -3.76 -5.98 19.53
C ILE A 89 -3.93 -4.52 19.95
N VAL A 90 -2.83 -3.80 20.05
CA VAL A 90 -2.83 -2.36 20.30
C VAL A 90 -3.01 -1.61 18.97
N TRP A 91 -4.02 -0.75 18.89
CA TRP A 91 -4.32 0.03 17.69
C TRP A 91 -4.04 1.51 17.94
N LEU A 92 -3.13 2.10 17.14
CA LEU A 92 -2.71 3.49 17.25
C LEU A 92 -3.02 4.28 15.99
N GLU A 93 -3.66 5.44 16.15
CA GLU A 93 -3.79 6.42 15.08
C GLU A 93 -2.54 7.30 15.06
N ALA A 94 -1.79 7.25 13.96
CA ALA A 94 -0.60 8.08 13.80
C ALA A 94 -0.24 8.30 12.33
N ASP A 95 0.53 9.36 12.11
CA ASP A 95 1.16 9.68 10.84
C ASP A 95 2.48 8.90 10.72
N ALA A 96 2.69 8.22 9.60
CA ALA A 96 3.92 7.47 9.33
C ALA A 96 5.18 8.34 9.31
N TYR A 97 5.03 9.64 9.07
CA TYR A 97 6.13 10.60 9.13
C TYR A 97 6.47 11.06 10.56
N LYS A 98 5.66 10.65 11.56
CA LYS A 98 5.86 10.99 12.97
C LYS A 98 5.33 9.87 13.85
N LEU A 99 6.10 8.81 13.97
CA LEU A 99 5.73 7.61 14.72
C LEU A 99 5.75 7.87 16.24
N PRO A 100 4.73 7.45 17.00
CA PRO A 100 4.61 7.72 18.43
C PRO A 100 5.45 6.75 19.28
N PHE A 101 6.67 6.47 18.84
CA PHE A 101 7.61 5.57 19.50
C PHE A 101 8.92 6.30 19.83
N ALA A 102 9.56 5.87 20.92
CA ALA A 102 10.90 6.32 21.26
C ALA A 102 11.93 5.83 20.23
N ASP A 103 13.07 6.50 20.18
CA ASP A 103 14.20 6.06 19.37
C ASP A 103 14.62 4.66 19.80
N HIS A 104 14.98 3.83 18.83
CA HIS A 104 15.51 2.48 19.08
C HIS A 104 14.61 1.58 19.96
N SER A 105 13.28 1.66 19.79
CA SER A 105 12.30 0.93 20.61
C SER A 105 11.62 -0.24 19.91
N ILE A 106 11.66 -0.28 18.56
CA ILE A 106 10.94 -1.26 17.74
C ILE A 106 11.91 -2.27 17.12
N ASP A 107 11.57 -3.55 17.20
CA ASP A 107 12.39 -4.63 16.62
C ASP A 107 12.07 -4.87 15.14
N LEU A 108 10.79 -4.79 14.77
CA LEU A 108 10.29 -5.09 13.44
C LEU A 108 9.17 -4.13 13.04
N ILE A 109 9.32 -3.52 11.87
CA ILE A 109 8.23 -2.83 11.18
C ILE A 109 7.84 -3.67 9.96
N TYR A 110 6.56 -4.00 9.85
CA TYR A 110 5.94 -4.63 8.70
C TYR A 110 5.05 -3.58 8.00
N SER A 111 5.07 -3.52 6.67
CA SER A 111 4.21 -2.61 5.91
C SER A 111 3.86 -3.18 4.54
N ASN A 112 2.58 -3.37 4.28
CA ASN A 112 2.11 -3.99 3.05
C ASN A 112 1.31 -2.98 2.21
N LEU A 113 1.84 -2.62 1.03
CA LEU A 113 1.21 -1.72 0.05
C LEU A 113 0.72 -0.39 0.67
N MET A 114 1.53 0.21 1.55
CA MET A 114 1.25 1.51 2.18
C MET A 114 2.16 2.61 1.64
N ILE A 115 3.47 2.34 1.49
CA ILE A 115 4.47 3.39 1.26
C ILE A 115 4.32 4.11 -0.09
N GLN A 116 3.63 3.53 -1.08
CA GLN A 116 3.30 4.21 -2.34
C GLN A 116 2.40 5.45 -2.16
N TRP A 117 1.78 5.58 -1.00
CA TRP A 117 0.94 6.73 -0.64
C TRP A 117 1.73 7.85 0.04
N CYS A 118 3.02 7.63 0.28
CA CYS A 118 3.91 8.56 0.95
C CYS A 118 4.70 9.38 -0.08
N ASP A 119 4.44 10.68 -0.14
CA ASP A 119 5.10 11.59 -1.09
C ASP A 119 6.58 11.81 -0.74
N ALA A 120 6.93 11.81 0.57
CA ALA A 120 8.26 12.11 1.10
C ALA A 120 8.95 10.84 1.65
N LEU A 121 9.28 9.88 0.78
CA LEU A 121 9.93 8.62 1.20
C LEU A 121 11.22 8.79 2.01
N PRO A 122 12.11 9.76 1.73
CA PRO A 122 13.29 9.99 2.59
C PRO A 122 12.92 10.35 4.03
N VAL A 123 11.84 11.13 4.24
CA VAL A 123 11.36 11.48 5.59
C VAL A 123 10.75 10.27 6.29
N LEU A 124 9.94 9.49 5.58
CA LEU A 124 9.40 8.24 6.09
C LEU A 124 10.53 7.28 6.51
N LYS A 125 11.52 7.11 5.64
CA LYS A 125 12.69 6.25 5.90
C LYS A 125 13.45 6.71 7.16
N ALA A 126 13.72 8.01 7.29
CA ALA A 126 14.40 8.56 8.46
C ALA A 126 13.63 8.27 9.76
N GLU A 127 12.30 8.37 9.73
CA GLU A 127 11.45 8.10 10.89
C GLU A 127 11.41 6.58 11.23
N ILE A 128 11.35 5.71 10.23
CA ILE A 128 11.48 4.26 10.41
C ILE A 128 12.85 3.93 11.03
N MET A 129 13.92 4.50 10.51
CA MET A 129 15.27 4.29 11.06
C MET A 129 15.41 4.83 12.48
N ARG A 130 14.76 5.95 12.82
CA ARG A 130 14.78 6.49 14.18
C ARG A 130 14.21 5.49 15.18
N VAL A 131 13.04 4.92 14.91
CA VAL A 131 12.34 4.05 15.88
C VAL A 131 12.86 2.62 15.91
N LEU A 132 13.44 2.11 14.82
CA LEU A 132 14.03 0.78 14.79
C LEU A 132 15.25 0.71 15.70
N LYS A 133 15.38 -0.39 16.45
CA LYS A 133 16.60 -0.75 17.16
C LYS A 133 17.75 -0.99 16.17
N PRO A 134 19.01 -0.81 16.56
CA PRO A 134 20.14 -1.34 15.79
C PRO A 134 19.93 -2.83 15.47
N GLY A 135 20.09 -3.23 14.19
CA GLY A 135 19.75 -4.56 13.71
C GLY A 135 18.24 -4.84 13.53
N GLY A 136 17.38 -3.86 13.84
CA GLY A 136 15.94 -3.96 13.60
C GLY A 136 15.59 -4.02 12.12
N LEU A 137 14.45 -4.61 11.80
CA LEU A 137 14.04 -4.93 10.44
C LEU A 137 12.86 -4.09 9.97
N PHE A 138 12.89 -3.69 8.71
CA PHE A 138 11.74 -3.17 7.99
C PHE A 138 11.41 -4.09 6.81
N ILE A 139 10.26 -4.75 6.87
CA ILE A 139 9.75 -5.67 5.85
C ILE A 139 8.56 -4.99 5.18
N PHE A 140 8.65 -4.76 3.87
CA PHE A 140 7.63 -3.99 3.19
C PHE A 140 7.35 -4.46 1.77
N SER A 141 6.17 -4.10 1.27
CA SER A 141 5.84 -4.13 -0.15
C SER A 141 5.30 -2.78 -0.61
N THR A 142 5.50 -2.47 -1.88
CA THR A 142 4.99 -1.26 -2.52
C THR A 142 4.76 -1.49 -4.00
N LEU A 143 3.94 -0.63 -4.60
CA LEU A 143 3.78 -0.59 -6.05
C LEU A 143 4.87 0.27 -6.68
N VAL A 144 5.34 -0.16 -7.86
CA VAL A 144 6.36 0.56 -8.65
C VAL A 144 5.84 0.93 -10.03
N ASP A 145 6.62 1.76 -10.73
CA ASP A 145 6.27 2.22 -12.08
C ASP A 145 5.97 1.05 -13.03
N GLY A 146 5.04 1.28 -13.94
CA GLY A 146 4.46 0.25 -14.79
C GLY A 146 3.22 -0.44 -14.20
N THR A 147 2.86 -0.18 -12.92
CA THR A 147 1.60 -0.65 -12.33
C THR A 147 0.40 -0.04 -13.07
N LEU A 148 -0.61 -0.90 -13.36
CA LEU A 148 -1.85 -0.56 -14.07
C LEU A 148 -1.57 0.10 -15.43
N PHE A 149 -0.54 -0.38 -16.15
CA PHE A 149 -0.17 0.20 -17.44
C PHE A 149 -1.31 0.08 -18.47
N GLU A 150 -2.12 -0.96 -18.40
CA GLU A 150 -3.28 -1.16 -19.27
C GLU A 150 -4.30 -0.01 -19.06
N LEU A 151 -4.62 0.28 -17.81
CA LEU A 151 -5.55 1.36 -17.46
C LEU A 151 -4.96 2.73 -17.82
N LYS A 152 -3.67 2.95 -17.55
CA LYS A 152 -2.94 4.18 -17.88
C LYS A 152 -2.92 4.42 -19.38
N SER A 153 -2.60 3.40 -20.18
CA SER A 153 -2.56 3.46 -21.64
C SER A 153 -3.94 3.70 -22.24
N SER A 154 -4.97 3.04 -21.71
CA SER A 154 -6.34 3.22 -22.18
C SER A 154 -6.87 4.65 -21.92
N TRP A 155 -6.56 5.24 -20.78
CA TRP A 155 -6.91 6.64 -20.50
C TRP A 155 -6.14 7.64 -21.36
N ALA A 156 -4.88 7.35 -21.68
CA ALA A 156 -4.03 8.20 -22.54
C ALA A 156 -4.60 8.37 -23.96
N GLN A 157 -5.46 7.43 -24.42
CA GLN A 157 -6.19 7.55 -25.69
C GLN A 157 -7.42 8.46 -25.59
N VAL A 158 -7.82 8.85 -24.39
CA VAL A 158 -9.05 9.64 -24.16
C VAL A 158 -8.75 11.10 -23.84
N ASP A 159 -7.77 11.32 -22.97
CA ASP A 159 -7.35 12.67 -22.56
C ASP A 159 -5.95 12.66 -21.95
N ASN A 160 -5.44 13.86 -21.65
CA ASN A 160 -4.13 14.05 -20.98
C ASN A 160 -4.26 14.21 -19.46
N ASP A 161 -5.42 13.92 -18.88
CA ASP A 161 -5.60 13.98 -17.43
C ASP A 161 -4.91 12.78 -16.76
N LYS A 162 -4.44 12.97 -15.54
CA LYS A 162 -3.86 11.88 -14.74
C LYS A 162 -4.96 11.02 -14.12
N HIS A 163 -5.05 9.75 -14.53
CA HIS A 163 -6.07 8.79 -14.05
C HIS A 163 -5.49 7.68 -13.17
N VAL A 164 -4.18 7.50 -13.19
CA VAL A 164 -3.40 6.60 -12.31
C VAL A 164 -2.33 7.42 -11.62
N ILE A 165 -2.06 7.18 -10.34
CA ILE A 165 -0.97 7.86 -9.63
C ILE A 165 0.39 7.46 -10.22
N ASP A 166 1.41 8.31 -10.06
CA ASP A 166 2.77 7.93 -10.39
C ASP A 166 3.37 7.14 -9.24
N PHE A 167 4.00 6.04 -9.58
CA PHE A 167 4.74 5.22 -8.63
C PHE A 167 6.24 5.50 -8.79
N LYS A 168 7.01 5.25 -7.75
CA LYS A 168 8.47 5.29 -7.79
C LYS A 168 9.00 4.14 -8.66
N THR A 169 10.17 4.34 -9.24
CA THR A 169 10.89 3.25 -9.89
C THR A 169 11.55 2.34 -8.84
N GLN A 170 11.94 1.14 -9.24
CA GLN A 170 12.74 0.26 -8.40
C GLN A 170 14.05 0.93 -7.98
N ASP A 171 14.75 1.56 -8.92
CA ASP A 171 16.04 2.24 -8.69
C ASP A 171 15.91 3.37 -7.66
N ASP A 172 14.79 4.14 -7.72
CA ASP A 172 14.48 5.14 -6.68
C ASP A 172 14.37 4.51 -5.29
N LEU A 173 13.66 3.38 -5.17
CA LEU A 173 13.48 2.69 -3.89
C LEU A 173 14.81 2.12 -3.38
N GLU A 174 15.57 1.45 -4.22
CA GLU A 174 16.89 0.92 -3.85
C GLU A 174 17.83 2.03 -3.40
N SER A 175 17.85 3.16 -4.12
CA SER A 175 18.66 4.32 -3.75
C SER A 175 18.25 4.92 -2.40
N ILE A 176 16.93 4.99 -2.11
CA ILE A 176 16.43 5.54 -0.85
C ILE A 176 16.72 4.60 0.32
N PHE A 177 16.54 3.29 0.14
CA PHE A 177 16.64 2.32 1.22
C PHE A 177 18.04 1.76 1.45
N ASN A 178 18.99 1.93 0.51
CA ASN A 178 20.41 1.66 0.73
C ASN A 178 21.16 2.96 1.06
N SER A 179 21.69 3.05 2.26
CA SER A 179 22.39 4.25 2.75
C SER A 179 23.33 3.89 3.92
N GLU A 180 23.95 4.87 4.53
CA GLU A 180 24.90 4.66 5.64
C GLU A 180 24.23 4.02 6.87
N ASP A 181 22.94 4.29 7.12
CA ASP A 181 22.19 3.82 8.29
C ASP A 181 21.31 2.60 8.03
N SER A 182 21.20 2.14 6.77
CA SER A 182 20.31 1.05 6.38
C SER A 182 20.78 0.29 5.15
N LYS A 183 20.48 -1.01 5.10
CA LYS A 183 20.79 -1.87 3.96
C LYS A 183 19.59 -2.73 3.59
N LEU A 184 19.25 -2.71 2.31
CA LEU A 184 18.31 -3.65 1.73
C LEU A 184 19.03 -4.99 1.53
N ILE A 185 18.74 -5.98 2.39
CA ILE A 185 19.43 -7.27 2.40
C ILE A 185 18.78 -8.32 1.52
N GLU A 186 17.49 -8.15 1.23
CA GLU A 186 16.75 -8.99 0.30
C GLU A 186 15.65 -8.16 -0.36
N PHE A 187 15.36 -8.41 -1.63
CA PHE A 187 14.23 -7.82 -2.32
C PHE A 187 13.72 -8.71 -3.44
N SER A 188 12.50 -8.50 -3.85
CA SER A 188 11.90 -9.17 -5.00
C SER A 188 11.01 -8.22 -5.79
N ASN A 189 10.94 -8.45 -7.11
CA ASN A 189 10.00 -7.81 -8.01
C ASN A 189 9.05 -8.85 -8.57
N GLN A 190 7.77 -8.54 -8.54
CA GLN A 190 6.74 -9.43 -9.05
C GLN A 190 5.71 -8.66 -9.86
N ASP A 191 5.39 -9.15 -11.04
CA ASP A 191 4.22 -8.74 -11.79
C ASP A 191 3.04 -9.62 -11.37
N ILE A 192 2.08 -9.02 -10.65
CA ILE A 192 0.85 -9.67 -10.23
C ILE A 192 -0.25 -9.21 -11.18
N VAL A 193 -0.73 -10.13 -12.00
CA VAL A 193 -1.85 -9.87 -12.91
C VAL A 193 -3.15 -10.30 -12.23
N LEU A 194 -4.03 -9.34 -11.99
CA LEU A 194 -5.39 -9.60 -11.56
C LEU A 194 -6.32 -9.63 -12.76
N GLU A 195 -7.15 -10.64 -12.80
CA GLU A 195 -8.08 -10.92 -13.88
C GLU A 195 -9.48 -10.39 -13.56
N TYR A 196 -10.12 -9.78 -14.55
CA TYR A 196 -11.45 -9.19 -14.46
C TYR A 196 -12.33 -9.59 -15.64
N GLU A 197 -13.59 -9.90 -15.36
CA GLU A 197 -14.58 -10.19 -16.41
C GLU A 197 -14.89 -8.95 -17.27
N ASN A 198 -14.71 -7.77 -16.71
CA ASN A 198 -14.90 -6.50 -17.40
C ASN A 198 -14.21 -5.34 -16.66
N VAL A 199 -13.96 -4.26 -17.36
CA VAL A 199 -13.28 -3.06 -16.83
C VAL A 199 -14.06 -2.38 -15.68
N LEU A 200 -15.39 -2.56 -15.61
CA LEU A 200 -16.19 -2.06 -14.49
C LEU A 200 -15.88 -2.78 -13.18
N HIS A 201 -15.56 -4.09 -13.22
CA HIS A 201 -15.14 -4.84 -12.03
C HIS A 201 -13.81 -4.30 -11.50
N LEU A 202 -12.82 -4.04 -12.36
CA LEU A 202 -11.56 -3.37 -11.99
C LEU A 202 -11.85 -2.02 -11.31
N ALA A 203 -12.68 -1.18 -11.93
CA ALA A 203 -13.00 0.13 -11.37
C ALA A 203 -13.72 0.06 -10.02
N LYS A 204 -14.62 -0.92 -9.84
CA LYS A 204 -15.30 -1.18 -8.55
C LYS A 204 -14.32 -1.64 -7.49
N GLU A 205 -13.38 -2.53 -7.82
CA GLU A 205 -12.35 -3.00 -6.88
C GLU A 205 -11.45 -1.85 -6.45
N LEU A 206 -10.90 -1.05 -7.38
CA LEU A 206 -10.10 0.13 -7.06
C LEU A 206 -10.86 1.15 -6.20
N LYS A 207 -12.15 1.32 -6.46
CA LYS A 207 -13.01 2.17 -5.62
C LYS A 207 -13.25 1.56 -4.24
N GLY A 208 -13.49 0.24 -4.17
CA GLY A 208 -13.70 -0.51 -2.93
C GLY A 208 -12.49 -0.51 -2.00
N LEU A 209 -11.28 -0.37 -2.56
CA LEU A 209 -10.04 -0.20 -1.83
C LEU A 209 -9.78 1.26 -1.40
N GLY A 210 -10.58 2.23 -1.83
CA GLY A 210 -10.27 3.65 -1.63
C GLY A 210 -9.07 4.15 -2.46
N ALA A 211 -8.56 3.35 -3.40
CA ALA A 211 -7.39 3.64 -4.22
C ALA A 211 -7.66 4.67 -5.35
N ASN A 212 -8.81 5.31 -5.37
CA ASN A 212 -9.24 6.28 -6.38
C ASN A 212 -8.75 7.71 -6.10
N GLN A 213 -7.50 7.86 -5.63
CA GLN A 213 -6.91 9.15 -5.20
C GLN A 213 -6.49 10.07 -6.35
N VAL A 214 -6.80 9.73 -7.60
CA VAL A 214 -6.54 10.63 -8.73
C VAL A 214 -7.37 11.91 -8.57
N PRO A 215 -6.80 13.09 -8.82
CA PRO A 215 -7.53 14.35 -8.72
C PRO A 215 -8.79 14.31 -9.57
N LYS A 216 -9.97 14.39 -8.96
CA LYS A 216 -11.25 14.41 -9.65
C LYS A 216 -11.40 15.71 -10.44
N LYS A 217 -10.93 15.74 -11.67
CA LYS A 217 -11.46 16.60 -12.74
C LYS A 217 -12.36 15.82 -13.71
N LEU A 218 -12.88 14.69 -13.33
CA LEU A 218 -13.93 14.05 -14.11
C LEU A 218 -15.12 15.02 -14.13
N SER A 219 -15.37 15.62 -15.27
CA SER A 219 -16.56 16.41 -15.55
C SER A 219 -17.78 15.57 -15.15
N ARG A 220 -18.52 16.04 -14.14
CA ARG A 220 -19.80 15.42 -13.78
C ARG A 220 -20.76 15.66 -14.91
N GLY A 221 -21.40 14.61 -15.46
CA GLY A 221 -22.40 14.73 -16.52
C GLY A 221 -22.09 13.85 -17.74
N LEU A 222 -22.71 14.16 -18.87
CA LEU A 222 -22.63 13.41 -20.14
C LEU A 222 -21.18 13.27 -20.65
N ALA A 223 -20.37 14.32 -20.55
CA ALA A 223 -18.96 14.30 -20.96
C ALA A 223 -18.09 13.31 -20.18
N GLY A 224 -18.36 13.11 -18.89
CA GLY A 224 -17.67 12.10 -18.07
C GLY A 224 -18.04 10.68 -18.46
N LYS A 225 -19.29 10.46 -18.83
CA LYS A 225 -19.78 9.16 -19.30
C LYS A 225 -19.19 8.78 -20.66
N ASP A 226 -19.09 9.74 -21.56
CA ASP A 226 -18.48 9.55 -22.88
C ASP A 226 -16.98 9.19 -22.77
N LYS A 227 -16.22 9.94 -21.95
CA LYS A 227 -14.81 9.63 -21.68
C LYS A 227 -14.63 8.22 -21.10
N TRP A 228 -15.50 7.83 -20.17
CA TRP A 228 -15.46 6.50 -19.59
C TRP A 228 -15.72 5.39 -20.63
N GLN A 229 -16.69 5.59 -21.52
CA GLN A 229 -16.97 4.64 -22.59
C GLN A 229 -15.78 4.51 -23.56
N LYS A 230 -15.14 5.64 -23.94
CA LYS A 230 -13.96 5.63 -24.80
C LYS A 230 -12.80 4.88 -24.14
N MET A 231 -12.57 5.10 -22.85
CA MET A 231 -11.54 4.37 -22.11
C MET A 231 -11.82 2.87 -22.07
N MET A 232 -13.07 2.44 -21.82
CA MET A 232 -13.44 1.03 -21.86
C MET A 232 -13.26 0.41 -23.25
N LEU A 233 -13.50 1.14 -24.32
CA LEU A 233 -13.24 0.69 -25.69
C LEU A 233 -11.75 0.54 -25.93
N SER A 234 -10.93 1.50 -25.50
CA SER A 234 -9.46 1.39 -25.61
C SER A 234 -8.89 0.27 -24.77
N TYR A 235 -9.52 -0.07 -23.61
CA TYR A 235 -9.06 -1.20 -22.79
C TYR A 235 -9.27 -2.56 -23.48
N GLN A 236 -10.11 -2.65 -24.50
CA GLN A 236 -10.31 -3.87 -25.31
C GLN A 236 -9.02 -4.32 -26.02
N ASP A 237 -8.08 -3.41 -26.26
CA ASP A 237 -6.77 -3.75 -26.84
C ASP A 237 -5.97 -4.70 -25.94
N PHE A 238 -6.33 -4.79 -24.65
CA PHE A 238 -5.74 -5.69 -23.65
C PHE A 238 -6.60 -6.92 -23.36
N LEU A 239 -7.76 -7.09 -24.03
CA LEU A 239 -8.62 -8.23 -23.83
C LEU A 239 -7.90 -9.51 -24.28
N GLU A 240 -7.76 -10.45 -23.36
CA GLU A 240 -7.16 -11.75 -23.67
C GLU A 240 -8.12 -12.65 -24.48
N PRO A 241 -7.59 -13.64 -25.24
CA PRO A 241 -8.43 -14.60 -25.97
C PRO A 241 -9.41 -15.38 -25.08
N SER A 242 -9.13 -15.47 -23.78
CA SER A 242 -10.00 -16.06 -22.76
C SER A 242 -11.25 -15.22 -22.45
N GLY A 243 -11.32 -13.97 -22.94
CA GLY A 243 -12.38 -13.02 -22.59
C GLY A 243 -12.12 -12.26 -21.29
N ILE A 244 -10.90 -12.34 -20.75
CA ILE A 244 -10.49 -11.74 -19.47
C ILE A 244 -9.75 -10.41 -19.73
N TYR A 245 -10.00 -9.42 -18.89
CA TYR A 245 -9.30 -8.14 -18.86
C TYR A 245 -8.23 -8.18 -17.76
N PRO A 246 -6.93 -8.16 -18.11
CA PRO A 246 -5.86 -8.14 -17.12
C PRO A 246 -5.71 -6.74 -16.51
N ALA A 247 -5.26 -6.67 -15.26
CA ALA A 247 -4.68 -5.46 -14.67
C ALA A 247 -3.38 -5.84 -13.96
N THR A 248 -2.28 -5.32 -14.44
CA THR A 248 -0.94 -5.66 -13.98
C THR A 248 -0.50 -4.73 -12.84
N TYR A 249 -0.10 -5.33 -11.74
CA TYR A 249 0.49 -4.63 -10.60
C TYR A 249 1.95 -5.05 -10.46
N LYS A 250 2.86 -4.08 -10.57
CA LYS A 250 4.28 -4.30 -10.34
C LYS A 250 4.58 -4.06 -8.87
N VAL A 251 4.87 -5.13 -8.15
CA VAL A 251 5.12 -5.11 -6.71
C VAL A 251 6.60 -5.27 -6.43
N PHE A 252 7.17 -4.28 -5.76
CA PHE A 252 8.48 -4.36 -5.13
C PHE A 252 8.29 -4.74 -3.67
N SER A 253 9.02 -5.77 -3.21
CA SER A 253 9.09 -6.18 -1.82
C SER A 253 10.51 -6.08 -1.32
N GLY A 254 10.72 -5.57 -0.12
CA GLY A 254 12.05 -5.37 0.48
C GLY A 254 12.14 -5.80 1.92
N LEU A 255 13.26 -6.41 2.26
CA LEU A 255 13.73 -6.67 3.63
C LEU A 255 14.95 -5.80 3.88
N LEU A 256 14.79 -4.83 4.76
CA LEU A 256 15.80 -3.85 5.12
C LEU A 256 16.22 -4.04 6.57
N VAL A 257 17.51 -3.90 6.83
CA VAL A 257 18.08 -3.90 8.17
C VAL A 257 18.63 -2.51 8.51
N LYS A 258 18.35 -2.04 9.73
CA LYS A 258 19.02 -0.87 10.29
C LYS A 258 20.44 -1.23 10.67
N LEU A 259 21.42 -0.50 10.16
CA LEU A 259 22.82 -0.69 10.51
C LEU A 259 23.13 -0.07 11.88
N ASN A 260 24.18 -0.58 12.52
CA ASN A 260 24.74 0.01 13.72
C ASN A 260 25.48 1.29 13.31
N SER A 261 24.96 2.43 13.65
CA SER A 261 25.64 3.73 13.53
C SER A 261 26.23 4.11 14.86
#